data_6905ef22a28bfe6e119084cfaff55893
#
_entry.id   6905ef22a28bfe6e119084cfaff55893
#
_cell.length_a   1.000
_cell.length_b   1.000
_cell.length_c   1.000
_cell.angle_alpha   90.00
_cell.angle_beta   90.00
_cell.angle_gamma   90.00
#
_symmetry.space_group_name_H-M   'P 1'
#
loop_
_entity.id
_entity.type
_entity.pdbx_description
1 polymer ?
#
loop_
_entity_poly.entity_id
_entity_poly.type
_entity_poly.pdbx_seq_one_letter_code
_entity_poly.pdbx_strand_id
1 'polypeptide(L)'
;MNVLLTGAAGKIGAMLRERLPGYGVQLRLFDREPLDGGLVGDVADPAALDTALGEPTDAIVHLAGQPTEAPWPVIRDVNIEGTFQVFEAARRHGVRRIVYASTNHVTGYTERGIEDLPADAPLRPDTLYGVSKAFGEALARYYADRYDLQIACLRIGTCETTPVDYRARATWLSPDDCARLVQAALTAPDLTYATVWGISANTRRWWTLDAGQAIGYEPLDDAETFTSRLPSDDFEPLPSDDLVGGGFATPEYGIDEVARRWTT
;
A
#
# COMPACT_ATOMS: atom_id res chain seq x y z
N MET A 1 12.74 11.91 13.07
CA MET A 1 12.57 11.85 11.60
C MET A 1 11.28 12.58 11.23
N ASN A 2 11.35 13.56 10.32
CA ASN A 2 10.17 14.31 9.83
C ASN A 2 9.62 13.63 8.59
N VAL A 3 8.36 13.20 8.60
CA VAL A 3 7.75 12.40 7.54
C VAL A 3 6.49 13.09 7.04
N LEU A 4 6.41 13.32 5.72
CA LEU A 4 5.17 13.70 5.08
C LEU A 4 4.31 12.44 4.88
N LEU A 5 3.12 12.42 5.48
CA LEU A 5 2.15 11.34 5.32
C LEU A 5 1.01 11.83 4.42
N THR A 6 1.00 11.39 3.17
CA THR A 6 -0.13 11.66 2.25
C THR A 6 -1.20 10.59 2.39
N GLY A 7 -2.46 10.93 2.18
CA GLY A 7 -3.57 10.04 2.47
C GLY A 7 -3.81 9.88 3.98
N ALA A 8 -3.49 10.93 4.73
CA ALA A 8 -3.51 10.90 6.18
C ALA A 8 -4.91 10.75 6.81
N ALA A 9 -5.98 11.13 6.08
CA ALA A 9 -7.37 10.94 6.51
C ALA A 9 -7.89 9.53 6.26
N GLY A 10 -7.22 8.75 5.39
CA GLY A 10 -7.60 7.38 5.06
C GLY A 10 -7.45 6.41 6.23
N LYS A 11 -7.97 5.18 6.06
CA LYS A 11 -7.93 4.11 7.08
C LYS A 11 -6.51 3.83 7.56
N ILE A 12 -5.58 3.53 6.65
CA ILE A 12 -4.18 3.23 7.01
C ILE A 12 -3.51 4.50 7.56
N GLY A 13 -3.81 5.67 6.99
CA GLY A 13 -3.33 6.96 7.51
C GLY A 13 -3.69 7.16 8.98
N ALA A 14 -4.93 6.88 9.37
CA ALA A 14 -5.39 6.96 10.76
C ALA A 14 -4.62 6.00 11.69
N MET A 15 -4.41 4.74 11.25
CA MET A 15 -3.62 3.75 12.00
C MET A 15 -2.18 4.19 12.22
N LEU A 16 -1.54 4.78 11.18
CA LEU A 16 -0.16 5.23 11.25
C LEU A 16 0.01 6.51 12.08
N ARG A 17 -0.96 7.44 12.02
CA ARG A 17 -0.97 8.65 12.85
C ARG A 17 -0.95 8.33 14.36
N GLU A 18 -1.62 7.25 14.74
CA GLU A 18 -1.67 6.80 16.13
C GLU A 18 -0.36 6.15 16.58
N ARG A 19 0.34 5.44 15.68
CA ARG A 19 1.43 4.51 16.04
C ARG A 19 2.82 5.01 15.73
N LEU A 20 3.03 5.66 14.58
CA LEU A 20 4.37 6.09 14.15
C LEU A 20 5.05 7.08 15.11
N PRO A 21 4.32 7.98 15.83
CA PRO A 21 4.95 8.83 16.84
C PRO A 21 5.66 8.04 17.94
N GLY A 22 5.18 6.84 18.29
CA GLY A 22 5.84 5.94 19.24
C GLY A 22 7.21 5.44 18.81
N TYR A 23 7.52 5.52 17.51
CA TYR A 23 8.83 5.21 16.93
C TYR A 23 9.71 6.47 16.73
N GLY A 24 9.34 7.62 17.30
CA GLY A 24 10.08 8.87 17.15
C GLY A 24 9.89 9.56 15.79
N VAL A 25 8.82 9.22 15.06
CA VAL A 25 8.45 9.85 13.79
C VAL A 25 7.57 11.06 14.05
N GLN A 26 7.96 12.22 13.51
CA GLN A 26 7.14 13.42 13.50
C GLN A 26 6.40 13.48 12.16
N LEU A 27 5.05 13.41 12.21
CA LEU A 27 4.22 13.37 11.04
C LEU A 27 3.76 14.76 10.63
N ARG A 28 3.98 15.14 9.38
CA ARG A 28 3.25 16.18 8.68
C ARG A 28 2.14 15.54 7.87
N LEU A 29 0.91 15.87 8.20
CA LEU A 29 -0.28 15.25 7.60
C LEU A 29 -0.68 16.01 6.34
N PHE A 30 -0.97 15.29 5.26
CA PHE A 30 -1.44 15.86 4.00
C PHE A 30 -2.56 15.00 3.42
N ASP A 31 -3.70 15.61 3.16
CA ASP A 31 -4.86 14.94 2.56
C ASP A 31 -5.75 15.96 1.84
N ARG A 32 -6.60 15.50 0.93
CA ARG A 32 -7.66 16.33 0.34
C ARG A 32 -8.80 16.61 1.33
N GLU A 33 -9.00 15.69 2.29
CA GLU A 33 -9.96 15.87 3.37
C GLU A 33 -9.30 16.61 4.54
N PRO A 34 -10.00 17.56 5.15
CA PRO A 34 -9.44 18.32 6.28
C PRO A 34 -9.18 17.43 7.49
N LEU A 35 -8.03 17.63 8.12
CA LEU A 35 -7.59 16.98 9.34
C LEU A 35 -7.08 18.02 10.35
N ASP A 36 -7.29 17.76 11.63
CA ASP A 36 -6.72 18.62 12.68
C ASP A 36 -5.19 18.60 12.61
N GLY A 37 -4.59 19.78 12.49
CA GLY A 37 -3.16 19.96 12.29
C GLY A 37 -2.61 19.50 10.94
N GLY A 38 -3.47 19.13 9.99
CA GLY A 38 -3.08 18.68 8.66
C GLY A 38 -3.14 19.78 7.59
N LEU A 39 -2.38 19.59 6.53
CA LEU A 39 -2.44 20.39 5.31
C LEU A 39 -3.48 19.79 4.36
N VAL A 40 -4.35 20.66 3.82
CA VAL A 40 -5.35 20.25 2.82
C VAL A 40 -4.80 20.49 1.42
N GLY A 41 -4.82 19.43 0.59
CA GLY A 41 -4.39 19.55 -0.80
C GLY A 41 -4.54 18.24 -1.56
N ASP A 42 -4.49 18.34 -2.88
CA ASP A 42 -4.51 17.18 -3.78
C ASP A 42 -3.07 16.77 -4.13
N VAL A 43 -2.78 15.47 -4.08
CA VAL A 43 -1.47 14.92 -4.49
C VAL A 43 -1.19 15.10 -5.99
N ALA A 44 -2.21 15.35 -6.81
CA ALA A 44 -2.06 15.68 -8.21
C ALA A 44 -1.73 17.17 -8.46
N ASP A 45 -1.79 18.03 -7.42
CA ASP A 45 -1.42 19.43 -7.49
C ASP A 45 0.04 19.67 -7.06
N PRO A 46 0.96 20.00 -8.00
CA PRO A 46 2.35 20.27 -7.67
C PRO A 46 2.55 21.41 -6.67
N ALA A 47 1.70 22.45 -6.70
CA ALA A 47 1.83 23.59 -5.80
C ALA A 47 1.43 23.24 -4.36
N ALA A 48 0.42 22.37 -4.19
CA ALA A 48 0.05 21.84 -2.89
C ALA A 48 1.17 20.97 -2.30
N LEU A 49 1.81 20.13 -3.13
CA LEU A 49 2.96 19.31 -2.71
C LEU A 49 4.19 20.16 -2.37
N ASP A 50 4.47 21.21 -3.16
CA ASP A 50 5.57 22.13 -2.87
C ASP A 50 5.33 22.86 -1.52
N THR A 51 4.10 23.20 -1.21
CA THR A 51 3.72 23.75 0.11
C THR A 51 3.93 22.71 1.22
N ALA A 52 3.51 21.46 1.00
CA ALA A 52 3.64 20.39 1.98
C ALA A 52 5.10 20.01 2.26
N LEU A 53 6.00 20.20 1.29
CA LEU A 53 7.43 19.92 1.37
C LEU A 53 8.28 21.18 1.64
N GLY A 54 7.66 22.32 1.90
CA GLY A 54 8.34 23.59 2.17
C GLY A 54 9.15 23.61 3.47
N GLU A 55 8.92 22.65 4.37
CA GLU A 55 9.68 22.46 5.59
C GLU A 55 10.57 21.21 5.50
N PRO A 56 11.66 21.11 6.28
CA PRO A 56 12.53 19.95 6.26
C PRO A 56 11.77 18.62 6.40
N THR A 57 11.93 17.74 5.42
CA THR A 57 11.27 16.45 5.33
C THR A 57 12.28 15.36 5.02
N ASP A 58 12.39 14.36 5.88
CA ASP A 58 13.35 13.26 5.74
C ASP A 58 12.82 12.15 4.83
N ALA A 59 11.48 11.94 4.84
CA ALA A 59 10.84 10.89 4.06
C ALA A 59 9.38 11.22 3.73
N ILE A 60 8.83 10.51 2.74
CA ILE A 60 7.41 10.52 2.39
C ILE A 60 6.83 9.12 2.59
N VAL A 61 5.69 9.01 3.29
CA VAL A 61 4.83 7.83 3.29
C VAL A 61 3.63 8.16 2.41
N HIS A 62 3.60 7.57 1.21
CA HIS A 62 2.58 7.87 0.21
C HIS A 62 1.46 6.82 0.23
N LEU A 63 0.37 7.16 0.92
CA LEU A 63 -0.86 6.36 1.00
C LEU A 63 -1.99 6.93 0.14
N ALA A 64 -1.92 8.20 -0.23
CA ALA A 64 -2.98 8.84 -1.01
C ALA A 64 -3.24 8.07 -2.31
N GLY A 65 -4.51 7.81 -2.58
CA GLY A 65 -4.94 7.06 -3.75
C GLY A 65 -6.39 6.59 -3.63
N GLN A 66 -6.99 6.27 -4.75
CA GLN A 66 -8.23 5.50 -4.80
C GLN A 66 -7.89 4.05 -4.42
N PRO A 67 -8.44 3.49 -3.32
CA PRO A 67 -7.95 2.22 -2.76
C PRO A 67 -8.62 0.98 -3.33
N THR A 68 -9.59 1.14 -4.23
CA THR A 68 -10.37 0.06 -4.87
C THR A 68 -10.59 0.38 -6.34
N GLU A 69 -11.23 -0.55 -7.07
CA GLU A 69 -11.64 -0.30 -8.44
C GLU A 69 -12.52 0.95 -8.54
N ALA A 70 -12.29 1.75 -9.57
CA ALA A 70 -13.03 2.96 -9.88
C ALA A 70 -12.94 3.27 -11.38
N PRO A 71 -13.77 4.18 -11.91
CA PRO A 71 -13.67 4.62 -13.30
C PRO A 71 -12.28 5.14 -13.64
N TRP A 72 -11.82 4.84 -14.87
CA TRP A 72 -10.48 5.19 -15.34
C TRP A 72 -10.06 6.66 -15.07
N PRO A 73 -10.90 7.69 -15.27
CA PRO A 73 -10.48 9.06 -14.95
C PRO A 73 -10.08 9.24 -13.49
N VAL A 74 -10.79 8.61 -12.54
CA VAL A 74 -10.46 8.67 -11.11
C VAL A 74 -9.13 7.96 -10.84
N ILE A 75 -8.97 6.74 -11.36
CA ILE A 75 -7.72 5.96 -11.21
C ILE A 75 -6.55 6.73 -11.83
N ARG A 76 -6.71 7.27 -13.04
CA ARG A 76 -5.69 8.04 -13.73
C ARG A 76 -5.27 9.28 -12.93
N ASP A 77 -6.24 10.08 -12.51
CA ASP A 77 -5.94 11.38 -11.92
C ASP A 77 -5.37 11.24 -10.51
N VAL A 78 -5.92 10.33 -9.71
CA VAL A 78 -5.50 10.18 -8.31
C VAL A 78 -4.29 9.24 -8.19
N ASN A 79 -4.35 8.03 -8.79
CA ASN A 79 -3.31 7.02 -8.54
C ASN A 79 -2.11 7.17 -9.47
N ILE A 80 -2.31 7.50 -10.74
CA ILE A 80 -1.21 7.61 -11.72
C ILE A 80 -0.60 9.00 -11.64
N GLU A 81 -1.39 10.05 -11.91
CA GLU A 81 -0.89 11.43 -11.89
C GLU A 81 -0.43 11.81 -10.47
N GLY A 82 -1.24 11.54 -9.44
CA GLY A 82 -0.88 11.84 -8.06
C GLY A 82 0.42 11.17 -7.61
N THR A 83 0.62 9.89 -7.95
CA THR A 83 1.88 9.18 -7.62
C THR A 83 3.07 9.79 -8.36
N PHE A 84 2.91 10.14 -9.65
CA PHE A 84 3.96 10.82 -10.41
C PHE A 84 4.33 12.15 -9.75
N GLN A 85 3.36 12.98 -9.39
CA GLN A 85 3.61 14.28 -8.78
C GLN A 85 4.30 14.17 -7.42
N VAL A 86 3.93 13.18 -6.59
CA VAL A 86 4.59 12.95 -5.30
C VAL A 86 6.06 12.55 -5.48
N PHE A 87 6.38 11.66 -6.44
CA PHE A 87 7.77 11.25 -6.67
C PHE A 87 8.60 12.39 -7.27
N GLU A 88 8.01 13.16 -8.17
CA GLU A 88 8.66 14.32 -8.77
C GLU A 88 8.87 15.44 -7.74
N ALA A 89 7.93 15.66 -6.84
CA ALA A 89 8.07 16.61 -5.74
C ALA A 89 9.18 16.15 -4.77
N ALA A 90 9.22 14.85 -4.40
CA ALA A 90 10.29 14.30 -3.60
C ALA A 90 11.67 14.59 -4.22
N ARG A 91 11.82 14.32 -5.53
CA ARG A 91 13.07 14.60 -6.27
C ARG A 91 13.43 16.10 -6.24
N ARG A 92 12.47 17.00 -6.52
CA ARG A 92 12.71 18.45 -6.54
C ARG A 92 13.12 19.00 -5.17
N HIS A 93 12.52 18.48 -4.09
CA HIS A 93 12.78 18.90 -2.71
C HIS A 93 13.93 18.12 -2.04
N GLY A 94 14.57 17.19 -2.75
CA GLY A 94 15.71 16.42 -2.22
C GLY A 94 15.31 15.37 -1.17
N VAL A 95 14.04 15.00 -1.07
CA VAL A 95 13.56 13.92 -0.21
C VAL A 95 13.86 12.58 -0.86
N ARG A 96 14.82 11.86 -0.30
CA ARG A 96 15.31 10.62 -0.93
C ARG A 96 14.53 9.38 -0.54
N ARG A 97 13.90 9.35 0.64
CA ARG A 97 13.22 8.18 1.18
C ARG A 97 11.71 8.25 0.90
N ILE A 98 11.19 7.22 0.22
CA ILE A 98 9.75 7.08 -0.05
C ILE A 98 9.29 5.68 0.36
N VAL A 99 8.19 5.61 1.12
CA VAL A 99 7.42 4.39 1.36
C VAL A 99 6.13 4.50 0.57
N TYR A 100 5.99 3.66 -0.45
CA TYR A 100 4.84 3.67 -1.36
C TYR A 100 3.85 2.55 -1.03
N ALA A 101 2.60 2.91 -0.79
CA ALA A 101 1.53 1.93 -0.60
C ALA A 101 1.13 1.32 -1.95
N SER A 102 1.71 0.16 -2.25
CA SER A 102 1.28 -0.75 -3.30
C SER A 102 0.22 -1.73 -2.75
N THR A 103 -0.09 -2.79 -3.47
CA THR A 103 -1.17 -3.73 -3.14
C THR A 103 -0.85 -5.13 -3.65
N ASN A 104 -1.42 -6.15 -3.03
CA ASN A 104 -1.42 -7.51 -3.58
C ASN A 104 -2.13 -7.62 -4.95
N HIS A 105 -3.01 -6.67 -5.30
CA HIS A 105 -3.73 -6.62 -6.57
C HIS A 105 -2.82 -6.37 -7.78
N VAL A 106 -1.55 -5.98 -7.59
CA VAL A 106 -0.55 -5.94 -8.68
C VAL A 106 -0.21 -7.33 -9.21
N THR A 107 -0.50 -8.38 -8.43
CA THR A 107 -0.34 -9.79 -8.79
C THR A 107 -1.66 -10.56 -8.69
N GLY A 108 -2.79 -9.89 -8.76
CA GLY A 108 -4.12 -10.42 -8.41
C GLY A 108 -4.52 -11.68 -9.18
N TYR A 109 -4.18 -11.79 -10.47
CA TYR A 109 -4.41 -13.00 -11.27
C TYR A 109 -3.35 -14.11 -11.10
N THR A 110 -2.44 -13.98 -10.14
CA THR A 110 -1.52 -15.07 -9.83
C THR A 110 -2.24 -16.15 -9.03
N GLU A 111 -2.01 -17.41 -9.39
CA GLU A 111 -2.58 -18.56 -8.67
C GLU A 111 -2.00 -18.67 -7.26
N ARG A 112 -2.87 -18.90 -6.30
CA ARG A 112 -2.55 -19.02 -4.88
C ARG A 112 -1.88 -20.34 -4.51
N GLY A 113 -1.97 -21.37 -5.35
CA GLY A 113 -1.42 -22.70 -5.11
C GLY A 113 0.11 -22.77 -5.12
N ILE A 114 0.80 -21.65 -5.33
CA ILE A 114 2.25 -21.55 -5.18
C ILE A 114 2.51 -21.20 -3.71
N GLU A 115 3.01 -22.20 -2.95
CA GLU A 115 3.53 -21.94 -1.61
C GLU A 115 4.68 -20.92 -1.71
N ASP A 116 4.76 -20.00 -0.73
CA ASP A 116 5.86 -19.05 -0.61
C ASP A 116 6.04 -18.10 -1.82
N LEU A 117 4.96 -17.51 -2.32
CA LEU A 117 5.04 -16.51 -3.39
C LEU A 117 5.93 -15.33 -2.97
N PRO A 118 7.03 -15.05 -3.70
CA PRO A 118 7.95 -13.98 -3.33
C PRO A 118 7.38 -12.59 -3.64
N ALA A 119 7.91 -11.56 -2.97
CA ALA A 119 7.40 -10.19 -3.14
C ALA A 119 7.74 -9.55 -4.50
N ASP A 120 8.67 -10.10 -5.26
CA ASP A 120 9.04 -9.70 -6.62
C ASP A 120 8.33 -10.53 -7.71
N ALA A 121 7.30 -11.29 -7.34
CA ALA A 121 6.48 -12.04 -8.31
C ALA A 121 6.03 -11.14 -9.47
N PRO A 122 5.98 -11.71 -10.71
CA PRO A 122 5.59 -10.96 -11.91
C PRO A 122 4.24 -10.25 -11.77
N LEU A 123 4.12 -9.06 -12.36
CA LEU A 123 2.88 -8.30 -12.36
C LEU A 123 1.79 -9.04 -13.16
N ARG A 124 0.66 -9.27 -12.54
CA ARG A 124 -0.59 -9.82 -13.12
C ARG A 124 -1.79 -9.12 -12.46
N PRO A 125 -1.97 -7.81 -12.68
CA PRO A 125 -3.00 -7.03 -12.01
C PRO A 125 -4.41 -7.50 -12.40
N ASP A 126 -5.33 -7.49 -11.44
CA ASP A 126 -6.72 -7.95 -11.58
C ASP A 126 -7.73 -6.81 -11.82
N THR A 127 -7.32 -5.57 -11.65
CA THR A 127 -8.18 -4.38 -11.70
C THR A 127 -7.41 -3.19 -12.29
N LEU A 128 -8.12 -2.13 -12.71
CA LEU A 128 -7.48 -0.84 -13.06
C LEU A 128 -6.77 -0.24 -11.85
N TYR A 129 -7.32 -0.45 -10.64
CA TYR A 129 -6.62 -0.12 -9.40
C TYR A 129 -5.28 -0.85 -9.31
N GLY A 130 -5.25 -2.18 -9.50
CA GLY A 130 -4.03 -2.98 -9.53
C GLY A 130 -3.04 -2.50 -10.60
N VAL A 131 -3.53 -2.18 -11.81
CA VAL A 131 -2.71 -1.59 -12.90
C VAL A 131 -2.08 -0.27 -12.46
N SER A 132 -2.84 0.60 -11.79
CA SER A 132 -2.31 1.88 -11.33
C SER A 132 -1.21 1.72 -10.25
N LYS A 133 -1.34 0.73 -9.39
CA LYS A 133 -0.32 0.42 -8.38
C LYS A 133 0.92 -0.22 -9.01
N ALA A 134 0.75 -1.06 -10.03
CA ALA A 134 1.85 -1.60 -10.84
C ALA A 134 2.62 -0.47 -11.58
N PHE A 135 1.91 0.53 -12.11
CA PHE A 135 2.53 1.75 -12.64
C PHE A 135 3.39 2.44 -11.57
N GLY A 136 2.87 2.61 -10.35
CA GLY A 136 3.61 3.21 -9.25
C GLY A 136 4.88 2.44 -8.87
N GLU A 137 4.85 1.09 -8.88
CA GLU A 137 6.05 0.26 -8.66
C GLU A 137 7.09 0.45 -9.78
N ALA A 138 6.64 0.48 -11.05
CA ALA A 138 7.53 0.72 -12.18
C ALA A 138 8.14 2.13 -12.13
N LEU A 139 7.33 3.13 -11.75
CA LEU A 139 7.78 4.49 -11.55
C LEU A 139 8.79 4.58 -10.40
N ALA A 140 8.51 3.91 -9.27
CA ALA A 140 9.41 3.83 -8.14
C ALA A 140 10.79 3.28 -8.54
N ARG A 141 10.80 2.19 -9.33
CA ARG A 141 12.04 1.62 -9.87
C ARG A 141 12.80 2.61 -10.74
N TYR A 142 12.09 3.33 -11.64
CA TYR A 142 12.70 4.37 -12.48
C TYR A 142 13.34 5.48 -11.64
N TYR A 143 12.64 5.98 -10.59
CA TYR A 143 13.20 7.05 -9.74
C TYR A 143 14.36 6.55 -8.87
N ALA A 144 14.33 5.31 -8.43
CA ALA A 144 15.44 4.71 -7.70
C ALA A 144 16.69 4.61 -8.58
N ASP A 145 16.57 4.05 -9.79
CA ASP A 145 17.71 3.84 -10.70
C ASP A 145 18.22 5.14 -11.33
N ARG A 146 17.33 6.11 -11.59
CA ARG A 146 17.68 7.33 -12.31
C ARG A 146 18.13 8.46 -11.40
N TYR A 147 17.55 8.56 -10.21
CA TYR A 147 17.71 9.72 -9.30
C TYR A 147 18.19 9.33 -7.91
N ASP A 148 18.53 8.07 -7.70
CA ASP A 148 19.06 7.56 -6.44
C ASP A 148 18.08 7.78 -5.26
N LEU A 149 16.76 7.71 -5.55
CA LEU A 149 15.76 7.68 -4.50
C LEU A 149 15.70 6.29 -3.85
N GLN A 150 15.44 6.25 -2.57
CA GLN A 150 15.36 5.02 -1.76
C GLN A 150 13.88 4.68 -1.54
N ILE A 151 13.38 3.67 -2.26
CA ILE A 151 11.92 3.44 -2.32
C ILE A 151 11.56 2.02 -1.90
N ALA A 152 10.65 1.90 -0.93
CA ALA A 152 10.00 0.64 -0.58
C ALA A 152 8.56 0.66 -1.07
N CYS A 153 8.19 -0.29 -1.93
CA CYS A 153 6.84 -0.54 -2.41
C CYS A 153 6.21 -1.63 -1.53
N LEU A 154 5.21 -1.28 -0.76
CA LEU A 154 4.54 -2.20 0.16
C LEU A 154 3.32 -2.80 -0.53
N ARG A 155 3.39 -4.06 -0.96
CA ARG A 155 2.26 -4.83 -1.50
C ARG A 155 1.35 -5.24 -0.36
N ILE A 156 0.51 -4.31 0.10
CA ILE A 156 -0.36 -4.48 1.26
C ILE A 156 -1.45 -5.50 0.95
N GLY A 157 -1.63 -6.45 1.87
CA GLY A 157 -2.76 -7.37 1.89
C GLY A 157 -4.01 -6.73 2.47
N THR A 158 -4.65 -7.38 3.44
CA THR A 158 -5.88 -6.89 4.09
C THR A 158 -5.52 -6.12 5.37
N CYS A 159 -5.32 -4.80 5.27
CA CYS A 159 -5.00 -3.97 6.43
C CYS A 159 -6.28 -3.55 7.17
N GLU A 160 -6.58 -4.24 8.26
CA GLU A 160 -7.76 -4.10 9.10
C GLU A 160 -7.43 -4.27 10.58
N THR A 161 -8.29 -3.72 11.47
CA THR A 161 -8.14 -3.90 12.93
C THR A 161 -8.27 -5.36 13.35
N THR A 162 -9.07 -6.13 12.64
CA THR A 162 -9.22 -7.57 12.81
C THR A 162 -9.39 -8.22 11.44
N PRO A 163 -9.03 -9.52 11.28
CA PRO A 163 -9.34 -10.24 10.05
C PRO A 163 -10.85 -10.23 9.77
N VAL A 164 -11.26 -9.97 8.54
CA VAL A 164 -12.67 -9.72 8.17
C VAL A 164 -13.36 -10.91 7.47
N ASP A 165 -12.57 -11.82 6.88
CA ASP A 165 -13.05 -12.96 6.12
C ASP A 165 -12.06 -14.14 6.19
N TYR A 166 -12.39 -15.24 5.51
CA TYR A 166 -11.53 -16.43 5.44
C TYR A 166 -10.18 -16.12 4.79
N ARG A 167 -10.16 -15.32 3.71
CA ARG A 167 -8.95 -14.93 2.98
C ARG A 167 -8.02 -14.09 3.86
N ALA A 168 -8.57 -13.25 4.73
CA ALA A 168 -7.81 -12.43 5.67
C ALA A 168 -6.98 -13.28 6.65
N ARG A 169 -7.30 -14.55 6.88
CA ARG A 169 -6.44 -15.46 7.69
C ARG A 169 -5.02 -15.58 7.11
N ALA A 170 -4.88 -15.39 5.81
CA ALA A 170 -3.57 -15.40 5.13
C ALA A 170 -3.03 -14.01 4.83
N THR A 171 -3.90 -13.05 4.52
CA THR A 171 -3.54 -11.76 3.93
C THR A 171 -3.59 -10.59 4.91
N TRP A 172 -4.01 -10.83 6.16
CA TRP A 172 -4.18 -9.79 7.16
C TRP A 172 -2.86 -9.10 7.50
N LEU A 173 -2.94 -7.78 7.58
CA LEU A 173 -1.92 -6.91 8.14
C LEU A 173 -2.55 -6.16 9.31
N SER A 174 -2.09 -6.41 10.54
CA SER A 174 -2.55 -5.69 11.70
C SER A 174 -2.14 -4.21 11.65
N PRO A 175 -2.83 -3.31 12.36
CA PRO A 175 -2.42 -1.92 12.48
C PRO A 175 -1.00 -1.77 13.09
N ASP A 176 -0.64 -2.64 14.04
CA ASP A 176 0.65 -2.59 14.70
C ASP A 176 1.77 -3.11 13.78
N ASP A 177 1.53 -4.20 13.04
CA ASP A 177 2.48 -4.69 12.03
C ASP A 177 2.57 -3.75 10.83
N CYS A 178 1.48 -3.05 10.46
CA CYS A 178 1.52 -2.00 9.45
C CYS A 178 2.50 -0.88 9.86
N ALA A 179 2.43 -0.45 11.11
CA ALA A 179 3.36 0.56 11.64
C ALA A 179 4.80 0.04 11.70
N ARG A 180 5.03 -1.23 12.12
CA ARG A 180 6.36 -1.88 12.11
C ARG A 180 6.94 -1.95 10.70
N LEU A 181 6.11 -2.32 9.70
CA LEU A 181 6.50 -2.40 8.30
C LEU A 181 6.92 -1.02 7.74
N VAL A 182 6.09 0.00 7.98
CA VAL A 182 6.41 1.37 7.55
C VAL A 182 7.67 1.86 8.26
N GLN A 183 7.82 1.61 9.57
CA GLN A 183 9.01 1.96 10.32
C GLN A 183 10.26 1.27 9.76
N ALA A 184 10.21 -0.03 9.48
CA ALA A 184 11.31 -0.76 8.85
C ALA A 184 11.70 -0.14 7.50
N ALA A 185 10.72 0.14 6.64
CA ALA A 185 10.95 0.79 5.34
C ALA A 185 11.55 2.20 5.47
N LEU A 186 11.15 2.97 6.50
CA LEU A 186 11.69 4.30 6.77
C LEU A 186 13.16 4.26 7.24
N THR A 187 13.56 3.21 7.94
CA THR A 187 14.88 3.13 8.61
C THR A 187 15.84 2.13 8.01
N ALA A 188 15.44 1.35 7.01
CA ALA A 188 16.32 0.39 6.33
C ALA A 188 17.62 1.08 5.84
N PRO A 189 18.82 0.66 6.32
CA PRO A 189 20.05 1.42 6.08
C PRO A 189 20.49 1.43 4.61
N ASP A 190 20.36 0.30 3.93
CA ASP A 190 20.88 0.08 2.58
C ASP A 190 19.76 -0.02 1.53
N LEU A 191 18.58 0.59 1.82
CA LEU A 191 17.48 0.57 0.88
C LEU A 191 17.84 1.37 -0.38
N THR A 192 17.75 0.71 -1.52
CA THR A 192 17.70 1.36 -2.83
C THR A 192 16.29 1.25 -3.40
N TYR A 193 15.86 0.03 -3.70
CA TYR A 193 14.50 -0.29 -4.12
C TYR A 193 14.11 -1.66 -3.56
N ALA A 194 12.92 -1.77 -3.00
CA ALA A 194 12.37 -3.04 -2.57
C ALA A 194 10.87 -3.12 -2.84
N THR A 195 10.39 -4.31 -3.20
CA THR A 195 8.99 -4.71 -3.09
C THR A 195 8.84 -5.65 -1.90
N VAL A 196 7.85 -5.41 -1.05
CA VAL A 196 7.67 -6.14 0.21
C VAL A 196 6.20 -6.50 0.38
N TRP A 197 5.91 -7.74 0.80
CA TRP A 197 4.56 -8.08 1.21
C TRP A 197 4.20 -7.41 2.54
N GLY A 198 3.09 -6.67 2.54
CA GLY A 198 2.51 -6.06 3.73
C GLY A 198 1.49 -7.00 4.36
N ILE A 199 1.96 -7.97 5.13
CA ILE A 199 1.16 -8.92 5.91
C ILE A 199 1.77 -9.13 7.28
N SER A 200 0.93 -9.53 8.25
CA SER A 200 1.37 -10.00 9.55
C SER A 200 2.01 -11.40 9.48
N ALA A 201 2.53 -11.92 10.60
CA ALA A 201 3.12 -13.25 10.70
C ALA A 201 2.07 -14.37 10.63
N ASN A 202 1.05 -14.21 9.78
CA ASN A 202 -0.08 -15.12 9.69
C ASN A 202 0.36 -16.57 9.47
N THR A 203 -0.10 -17.48 10.30
CA THR A 203 0.18 -18.92 10.18
C THR A 203 -0.23 -19.48 8.82
N ARG A 204 -1.31 -18.94 8.20
CA ARG A 204 -1.86 -19.40 6.91
C ARG A 204 -1.44 -18.56 5.72
N ARG A 205 -0.37 -17.75 5.83
CA ARG A 205 0.12 -16.91 4.72
C ARG A 205 0.56 -17.74 3.52
N TRP A 206 0.42 -17.18 2.34
CA TRP A 206 0.92 -17.76 1.07
C TRP A 206 2.15 -17.02 0.55
N TRP A 207 2.54 -15.95 1.21
CA TRP A 207 3.59 -15.02 0.80
C TRP A 207 4.79 -15.13 1.72
N THR A 208 5.98 -15.02 1.14
CA THR A 208 7.20 -15.00 1.96
C THR A 208 7.32 -13.68 2.73
N LEU A 209 8.04 -13.72 3.85
CA LEU A 209 8.42 -12.53 4.60
C LEU A 209 9.86 -12.07 4.29
N ASP A 210 10.58 -12.78 3.44
CA ASP A 210 12.02 -12.62 3.22
C ASP A 210 12.40 -11.18 2.82
N ALA A 211 11.68 -10.60 1.85
CA ALA A 211 11.93 -9.23 1.41
C ALA A 211 11.64 -8.21 2.52
N GLY A 212 10.65 -8.47 3.38
CA GLY A 212 10.37 -7.66 4.56
C GLY A 212 11.47 -7.76 5.59
N GLN A 213 11.92 -8.98 5.90
CA GLN A 213 13.01 -9.22 6.84
C GLN A 213 14.32 -8.59 6.36
N ALA A 214 14.58 -8.59 5.04
CA ALA A 214 15.76 -7.95 4.46
C ALA A 214 15.82 -6.43 4.70
N ILE A 215 14.68 -5.77 4.89
CA ILE A 215 14.59 -4.35 5.27
C ILE A 215 14.38 -4.13 6.77
N GLY A 216 14.41 -5.18 7.58
CA GLY A 216 14.25 -5.12 9.03
C GLY A 216 12.79 -5.20 9.51
N TYR A 217 11.86 -5.66 8.67
CA TYR A 217 10.47 -5.88 9.09
C TYR A 217 10.32 -7.20 9.83
N GLU A 218 9.87 -7.14 11.07
CA GLU A 218 9.58 -8.28 11.93
C GLU A 218 8.11 -8.22 12.38
N PRO A 219 7.17 -8.86 11.62
CA PRO A 219 5.76 -8.92 12.04
C PRO A 219 5.60 -9.82 13.27
N LEU A 220 4.67 -9.45 14.15
CA LEU A 220 4.42 -10.14 15.42
C LEU A 220 3.00 -10.68 15.55
N ASP A 221 2.05 -10.12 14.79
CA ASP A 221 0.64 -10.47 14.93
C ASP A 221 0.26 -11.62 13.99
N ASP A 222 -0.75 -12.42 14.39
CA ASP A 222 -1.25 -13.55 13.62
C ASP A 222 -2.79 -13.53 13.62
N ALA A 223 -3.38 -13.66 12.43
CA ALA A 223 -4.83 -13.74 12.25
C ALA A 223 -5.45 -14.94 12.99
N GLU A 224 -4.70 -16.02 13.27
CA GLU A 224 -5.19 -17.17 14.01
C GLU A 224 -5.59 -16.83 15.47
N THR A 225 -5.12 -15.73 16.03
CA THR A 225 -5.57 -15.25 17.34
C THR A 225 -7.05 -14.85 17.35
N PHE A 226 -7.67 -14.68 16.18
CA PHE A 226 -9.07 -14.33 15.99
C PHE A 226 -9.97 -15.49 15.55
N THR A 227 -9.50 -16.75 15.62
CA THR A 227 -10.21 -17.93 15.09
C THR A 227 -11.65 -18.07 15.58
N SER A 228 -11.95 -17.68 16.84
CA SER A 228 -13.32 -17.72 17.37
C SER A 228 -14.30 -16.73 16.72
N ARG A 229 -13.80 -15.78 15.92
CA ARG A 229 -14.58 -14.74 15.23
C ARG A 229 -14.58 -14.89 13.72
N LEU A 230 -13.74 -15.78 13.18
CA LEU A 230 -13.63 -16.04 11.75
C LEU A 230 -14.58 -17.15 11.33
N PRO A 231 -15.02 -17.20 10.06
CA PRO A 231 -15.73 -18.33 9.52
C PRO A 231 -14.99 -19.64 9.79
N SER A 232 -15.76 -20.72 10.06
CA SER A 232 -15.18 -22.05 10.29
C SER A 232 -14.39 -22.54 9.06
N ASP A 233 -13.53 -23.54 9.26
CA ASP A 233 -12.79 -24.19 8.17
C ASP A 233 -13.73 -24.95 7.19
N ASP A 234 -15.02 -25.07 7.52
CA ASP A 234 -16.08 -25.64 6.67
C ASP A 234 -16.57 -24.67 5.56
N PHE A 235 -15.96 -23.49 5.43
CA PHE A 235 -16.26 -22.53 4.36
C PHE A 235 -15.85 -23.14 3.01
N GLU A 236 -16.84 -23.32 2.10
CA GLU A 236 -16.52 -23.68 0.73
C GLU A 236 -15.81 -22.50 0.02
N PRO A 237 -14.53 -22.68 -0.39
CA PRO A 237 -13.82 -21.62 -1.07
C PRO A 237 -14.51 -21.27 -2.39
N LEU A 238 -14.58 -19.97 -2.68
CA LEU A 238 -15.01 -19.51 -4.00
C LEU A 238 -13.92 -19.81 -5.05
N PRO A 239 -14.26 -20.04 -6.33
CA PRO A 239 -13.26 -20.22 -7.39
C PRO A 239 -12.23 -19.08 -7.46
N SER A 240 -12.63 -17.87 -7.09
CA SER A 240 -11.75 -16.70 -7.00
C SER A 240 -10.76 -16.76 -5.84
N ASP A 241 -10.99 -17.64 -4.84
CA ASP A 241 -10.07 -17.80 -3.73
C ASP A 241 -8.78 -18.56 -4.11
N ASP A 242 -8.74 -19.17 -5.30
CA ASP A 242 -7.53 -19.73 -5.88
C ASP A 242 -6.57 -18.67 -6.46
N LEU A 243 -7.01 -17.41 -6.51
CA LEU A 243 -6.23 -16.29 -7.00
C LEU A 243 -5.81 -15.35 -5.86
N VAL A 244 -4.64 -14.73 -6.01
CA VAL A 244 -4.11 -13.75 -5.04
C VAL A 244 -5.08 -12.57 -4.84
N GLY A 245 -5.79 -12.16 -5.87
CA GLY A 245 -6.77 -11.07 -5.83
C GLY A 245 -8.10 -11.42 -5.16
N GLY A 246 -8.42 -12.72 -5.02
CA GLY A 246 -9.71 -13.15 -4.50
C GLY A 246 -10.88 -12.58 -5.29
N GLY A 247 -11.89 -12.05 -4.61
CA GLY A 247 -13.09 -11.49 -5.25
C GLY A 247 -12.82 -10.37 -6.27
N PHE A 248 -11.72 -9.65 -6.16
CA PHE A 248 -11.32 -8.64 -7.16
C PHE A 248 -10.92 -9.25 -8.50
N ALA A 249 -10.46 -10.48 -8.52
CA ALA A 249 -10.08 -11.19 -9.73
C ALA A 249 -11.28 -11.86 -10.46
N THR A 250 -12.52 -11.67 -9.96
CA THR A 250 -13.71 -12.18 -10.66
C THR A 250 -14.08 -11.29 -11.85
N PRO A 251 -14.60 -11.88 -12.94
CA PRO A 251 -15.01 -11.11 -14.12
C PRO A 251 -16.08 -10.04 -13.81
N GLU A 252 -16.88 -10.25 -12.78
CA GLU A 252 -17.98 -9.37 -12.38
C GLU A 252 -17.53 -8.18 -11.53
N TYR A 253 -16.33 -8.25 -10.92
CA TYR A 253 -15.86 -7.20 -10.04
C TYR A 253 -15.64 -5.89 -10.81
N GLY A 254 -16.29 -4.84 -10.36
CA GLY A 254 -16.12 -3.49 -10.91
C GLY A 254 -16.81 -3.23 -12.26
N ILE A 255 -17.34 -4.26 -12.95
CA ILE A 255 -17.99 -4.08 -14.26
C ILE A 255 -19.12 -3.07 -14.18
N ASP A 256 -19.95 -3.12 -13.16
CA ASP A 256 -21.07 -2.20 -13.00
C ASP A 256 -20.64 -0.74 -12.77
N GLU A 257 -19.52 -0.50 -12.12
CA GLU A 257 -18.99 0.84 -11.91
C GLU A 257 -18.25 1.38 -13.12
N VAL A 258 -17.51 0.54 -13.82
CA VAL A 258 -16.81 0.88 -15.06
C VAL A 258 -17.80 1.07 -16.22
N ALA A 259 -18.76 0.17 -16.39
CA ALA A 259 -19.72 0.21 -17.50
C ALA A 259 -20.73 1.36 -17.39
N ARG A 260 -21.21 1.70 -16.20
CA ARG A 260 -22.22 2.76 -16.01
C ARG A 260 -21.77 4.16 -16.40
N ARG A 261 -20.46 4.41 -16.53
CA ARG A 261 -19.90 5.75 -16.78
C ARG A 261 -19.24 5.92 -18.15
N TRP A 262 -19.20 4.88 -18.98
CA TRP A 262 -18.80 5.01 -20.39
C TRP A 262 -20.00 5.34 -21.32
N THR A 263 -21.22 5.33 -20.79
CA THR A 263 -22.47 5.56 -21.53
C THR A 263 -23.12 6.94 -21.28
N THR A 264 -22.40 7.88 -20.65
CA THR A 264 -22.90 9.28 -20.49
C THR A 264 -21.89 10.28 -21.07
#